data_acd5d4f3575c84bb2513a50e0ac2dac7
#
_entry.id   acd5d4f3575c84bb2513a50e0ac2dac7
#
_cell.length_a   1.000
_cell.length_b   1.000
_cell.length_c   1.000
_cell.angle_alpha   90.00
_cell.angle_beta   90.00
_cell.angle_gamma   90.00
#
_symmetry.space_group_name_H-M   'P 1'
#
loop_
_entity.id
_entity.type
_entity.pdbx_description
1 polymer ?
#
loop_
_entity_poly.entity_id
_entity_poly.type
_entity_poly.pdbx_seq_one_letter_code
_entity_poly.pdbx_strand_id
1 'polypeptide(L)'
;MAYIELVALVVEDYDPAIAFFVDLLGFDLVEDSAALTSQGGRPKRWVVVRPPGAQTGILLARADGEHQRAVVGDQVAGRVGFFLRVNDFEDAYRRLSERGVRFVRAARTEPYGRVAVFLDLAGNRWDLLGPA
;
A
#
# COMPACT_ATOMS: atom_id res chain seq x y z
N MET A 1 13.26 18.26 14.02
CA MET A 1 13.43 16.99 13.31
C MET A 1 12.41 16.89 12.18
N ALA A 2 12.81 16.33 11.06
CA ALA A 2 11.90 16.10 9.94
C ALA A 2 11.63 14.62 9.76
N TYR A 3 10.45 14.28 9.26
CA TYR A 3 10.12 12.92 8.82
C TYR A 3 9.17 13.01 7.62
N ILE A 4 9.14 11.95 6.83
CA ILE A 4 8.20 11.89 5.71
C ILE A 4 6.82 11.58 6.28
N GLU A 5 5.90 12.53 6.15
CA GLU A 5 4.54 12.36 6.66
C GLU A 5 3.72 11.46 5.76
N LEU A 6 3.75 11.72 4.45
CA LEU A 6 2.97 10.98 3.47
C LEU A 6 3.79 10.66 2.23
N VAL A 7 3.49 9.53 1.63
CA VAL A 7 3.93 9.16 0.29
C VAL A 7 2.67 8.88 -0.52
N ALA A 8 2.58 9.42 -1.73
CA ALA A 8 1.41 9.22 -2.57
C ALA A 8 1.49 7.90 -3.33
N LEU A 9 0.39 7.17 -3.34
CA LEU A 9 0.19 5.96 -4.14
C LEU A 9 -0.96 6.23 -5.10
N VAL A 10 -0.68 6.16 -6.40
CA VAL A 10 -1.71 6.34 -7.41
C VAL A 10 -2.52 5.06 -7.52
N VAL A 11 -3.84 5.20 -7.38
CA VAL A 11 -4.79 4.09 -7.43
C VAL A 11 -5.89 4.37 -8.44
N GLU A 12 -6.59 3.35 -8.87
CA GLU A 12 -7.68 3.52 -9.82
C GLU A 12 -8.89 4.17 -9.14
N ASP A 13 -9.22 3.75 -7.92
CA ASP A 13 -10.30 4.33 -7.15
C ASP A 13 -10.05 4.20 -5.65
N TYR A 14 -10.74 5.03 -4.86
CA TYR A 14 -10.53 5.11 -3.42
C TYR A 14 -11.03 3.89 -2.66
N ASP A 15 -12.29 3.51 -2.86
CA ASP A 15 -12.91 2.49 -2.00
C ASP A 15 -12.28 1.10 -2.12
N PRO A 16 -11.95 0.59 -3.31
CA PRO A 16 -11.20 -0.67 -3.39
C PRO A 16 -9.81 -0.58 -2.74
N ALA A 17 -9.15 0.57 -2.86
CA ALA A 17 -7.84 0.76 -2.24
C ALA A 17 -7.95 0.79 -0.72
N ILE A 18 -8.94 1.50 -0.17
CA ILE A 18 -9.21 1.49 1.27
C ILE A 18 -9.44 0.06 1.75
N ALA A 19 -10.28 -0.70 1.06
CA ALA A 19 -10.57 -2.08 1.44
C ALA A 19 -9.29 -2.94 1.48
N PHE A 20 -8.42 -2.79 0.49
CA PHE A 20 -7.17 -3.53 0.48
C PHE A 20 -6.28 -3.18 1.67
N PHE A 21 -6.01 -1.91 1.87
CA PHE A 21 -5.07 -1.49 2.93
C PHE A 21 -5.65 -1.67 4.33
N VAL A 22 -6.92 -1.40 4.53
CA VAL A 22 -7.54 -1.48 5.86
C VAL A 22 -7.98 -2.90 6.16
N ASP A 23 -8.74 -3.54 5.28
CA ASP A 23 -9.33 -4.85 5.57
C ASP A 23 -8.32 -5.98 5.40
N LEU A 24 -7.44 -5.92 4.40
CA LEU A 24 -6.48 -6.99 4.15
C LEU A 24 -5.16 -6.76 4.88
N LEU A 25 -4.54 -5.58 4.74
CA LEU A 25 -3.26 -5.31 5.37
C LEU A 25 -3.36 -4.88 6.84
N GLY A 26 -4.54 -4.48 7.29
CA GLY A 26 -4.74 -4.06 8.67
C GLY A 26 -4.25 -2.66 8.98
N PHE A 27 -4.13 -1.80 7.97
CA PHE A 27 -3.78 -0.39 8.18
C PHE A 27 -4.95 0.36 8.80
N ASP A 28 -4.65 1.45 9.51
CA ASP A 28 -5.67 2.37 9.97
C ASP A 28 -6.09 3.31 8.84
N LEU A 29 -7.38 3.60 8.75
CA LEU A 29 -7.88 4.69 7.93
C LEU A 29 -7.74 5.98 8.74
N VAL A 30 -6.69 6.76 8.43
CA VAL A 30 -6.36 7.96 9.21
C VAL A 30 -7.26 9.11 8.86
N GLU A 31 -7.54 9.26 7.58
CA GLU A 31 -8.42 10.34 7.10
C GLU A 31 -9.14 9.90 5.84
N ASP A 32 -10.39 10.30 5.71
CA ASP A 32 -11.18 10.15 4.49
C ASP A 32 -12.15 11.32 4.45
N SER A 33 -11.76 12.39 3.78
CA SER A 33 -12.54 13.62 3.73
C SER A 33 -12.65 14.13 2.31
N ALA A 34 -13.71 14.91 2.06
CA ALA A 34 -13.89 15.56 0.77
C ALA A 34 -12.80 16.61 0.56
N ALA A 35 -12.17 16.61 -0.61
CA ALA A 35 -11.25 17.66 -0.98
C ALA A 35 -12.02 18.89 -1.47
N LEU A 36 -11.36 20.05 -1.43
CA LEU A 36 -11.97 21.33 -1.84
C LEU A 36 -12.21 21.41 -3.35
N THR A 37 -11.50 20.59 -4.14
CA THR A 37 -11.60 20.58 -5.60
C THR A 37 -12.08 19.22 -6.08
N SER A 38 -12.71 19.19 -7.26
CA SER A 38 -13.10 17.96 -7.90
C SER A 38 -12.14 17.64 -9.04
N GLN A 39 -12.20 16.40 -9.50
CA GLN A 39 -11.29 15.83 -10.47
C GLN A 39 -12.12 15.20 -11.59
N GLY A 40 -12.01 15.75 -12.81
CA GLY A 40 -12.76 15.23 -13.95
C GLY A 40 -14.27 15.19 -13.73
N GLY A 41 -14.84 16.14 -12.99
CA GLY A 41 -16.26 16.17 -12.64
C GLY A 41 -16.66 15.23 -11.51
N ARG A 42 -15.71 14.44 -10.96
CA ARG A 42 -15.95 13.53 -9.82
C ARG A 42 -15.39 14.14 -8.54
N PRO A 43 -16.04 13.92 -7.39
CA PRO A 43 -15.51 14.41 -6.12
C PRO A 43 -14.12 13.85 -5.84
N LYS A 44 -13.20 14.73 -5.50
CA LYS A 44 -11.87 14.34 -5.04
C LYS A 44 -11.91 14.13 -3.53
N ARG A 45 -11.20 13.12 -3.04
CA ARG A 45 -11.13 12.79 -1.62
C ARG A 45 -9.67 12.86 -1.15
N TRP A 46 -9.52 13.20 0.11
CA TRP A 46 -8.24 13.14 0.81
C TRP A 46 -8.24 11.88 1.68
N VAL A 47 -7.58 10.83 1.21
CA VAL A 47 -7.63 9.51 1.85
C VAL A 47 -6.23 9.11 2.28
N VAL A 48 -6.05 8.88 3.57
CA VAL A 48 -4.77 8.49 4.16
C VAL A 48 -4.93 7.19 4.91
N VAL A 49 -4.08 6.23 4.61
CA VAL A 49 -3.96 4.97 5.34
C VAL A 49 -2.56 4.87 5.93
N ARG A 50 -2.41 4.17 7.05
CA ARG A 50 -1.13 4.09 7.75
C ARG A 50 -1.07 2.84 8.60
N PRO A 51 0.06 2.10 8.63
CA PRO A 51 0.21 0.99 9.57
C PRO A 51 0.01 1.48 11.02
N PRO A 52 -0.63 0.69 11.88
CA PRO A 52 -0.83 1.09 13.28
C PRO A 52 0.49 1.48 13.96
N GLY A 53 0.53 2.64 14.60
CA GLY A 53 1.70 3.12 15.31
C GLY A 53 2.80 3.75 14.45
N ALA A 54 2.66 3.74 13.13
CA ALA A 54 3.65 4.33 12.23
C ALA A 54 3.47 5.85 12.14
N GLN A 55 4.55 6.56 11.78
CA GLN A 55 4.50 8.01 11.54
C GLN A 55 4.18 8.33 10.09
N THR A 56 4.71 7.54 9.15
CA THR A 56 4.53 7.78 7.72
C THR A 56 3.30 7.04 7.20
N GLY A 57 2.42 7.77 6.56
CA GLY A 57 1.23 7.24 5.92
C GLY A 57 1.32 7.25 4.41
N ILE A 58 0.28 6.72 3.80
CA ILE A 58 0.12 6.68 2.34
C ILE A 58 -1.12 7.48 1.99
N LEU A 59 -0.95 8.47 1.11
CA LEU A 59 -2.04 9.18 0.49
C LEU A 59 -2.50 8.37 -0.72
N LEU A 60 -3.74 7.89 -0.69
CA LEU A 60 -4.32 7.20 -1.84
C LEU A 60 -4.82 8.25 -2.83
N ALA A 61 -4.13 8.37 -3.96
CA ALA A 61 -4.41 9.37 -4.98
C ALA A 61 -5.08 8.72 -6.17
N ARG A 62 -6.36 9.05 -6.41
CA ARG A 62 -7.07 8.51 -7.58
C ARG A 62 -6.47 9.07 -8.85
N ALA A 63 -6.15 8.19 -9.81
CA ALA A 63 -5.58 8.57 -11.09
C ALA A 63 -6.50 9.56 -11.84
N ASP A 64 -5.89 10.62 -12.36
CA ASP A 64 -6.55 11.65 -13.15
C ASP A 64 -5.86 11.73 -14.51
N GLY A 65 -6.57 11.32 -15.54
CA GLY A 65 -6.07 11.32 -16.90
C GLY A 65 -5.24 10.08 -17.26
N GLU A 66 -4.93 9.97 -18.55
CA GLU A 66 -4.29 8.78 -19.09
C GLU A 66 -2.89 8.53 -18.53
N HIS A 67 -2.13 9.61 -18.33
CA HIS A 67 -0.76 9.48 -17.83
C HIS A 67 -0.75 8.88 -16.41
N GLN A 68 -1.63 9.35 -15.55
CA GLN A 68 -1.71 8.80 -14.20
C GLN A 68 -2.31 7.38 -14.19
N ARG A 69 -3.32 7.13 -15.01
CA ARG A 69 -3.87 5.78 -15.11
C ARG A 69 -2.84 4.77 -15.60
N ALA A 70 -1.93 5.19 -16.48
CA ALA A 70 -0.90 4.31 -17.01
C ALA A 70 0.11 3.86 -15.96
N VAL A 71 0.29 4.62 -14.87
CA VAL A 71 1.23 4.23 -13.81
C VAL A 71 0.57 3.46 -12.67
N VAL A 72 -0.75 3.28 -12.67
CA VAL A 72 -1.42 2.44 -11.66
C VAL A 72 -0.86 1.02 -11.75
N GLY A 73 -0.30 0.53 -10.64
CA GLY A 73 0.35 -0.78 -10.60
C GLY A 73 1.78 -0.81 -11.13
N ASP A 74 2.27 0.31 -11.65
CA ASP A 74 3.63 0.43 -12.21
C ASP A 74 4.31 1.73 -11.77
N GLN A 75 3.99 2.18 -10.59
CA GLN A 75 4.45 3.49 -10.10
C GLN A 75 5.97 3.55 -9.92
N VAL A 76 6.60 2.40 -9.67
CA VAL A 76 8.04 2.30 -9.43
C VAL A 76 8.71 1.47 -10.55
N ALA A 77 8.13 1.47 -11.74
CA ALA A 77 8.70 0.85 -12.93
C ALA A 77 9.04 -0.64 -12.72
N GLY A 78 8.13 -1.39 -12.09
CA GLY A 78 8.28 -2.83 -11.88
C GLY A 78 9.18 -3.24 -10.74
N ARG A 79 9.76 -2.28 -10.03
CA ARG A 79 10.57 -2.60 -8.85
C ARG A 79 9.70 -2.74 -7.61
N VAL A 80 10.24 -3.37 -6.57
CA VAL A 80 9.66 -3.28 -5.23
C VAL A 80 9.75 -1.82 -4.80
N GLY A 81 8.60 -1.21 -4.55
CA GLY A 81 8.50 0.21 -4.21
C GLY A 81 8.19 0.48 -2.75
N PHE A 82 7.76 -0.55 -2.04
CA PHE A 82 7.29 -0.41 -0.66
C PHE A 82 7.81 -1.58 0.16
N PHE A 83 8.20 -1.29 1.40
CA PHE A 83 8.82 -2.26 2.29
C PHE A 83 8.07 -2.21 3.62
N LEU A 84 7.23 -3.21 3.86
CA LEU A 84 6.40 -3.29 5.05
C LEU A 84 7.06 -4.22 6.08
N ARG A 85 7.53 -3.66 7.18
CA ARG A 85 8.11 -4.44 8.26
C ARG A 85 7.06 -4.80 9.28
N VAL A 86 7.04 -6.08 9.66
CA VAL A 86 6.16 -6.60 10.70
C VAL A 86 6.99 -7.27 11.80
N ASN A 87 6.42 -7.38 12.99
CA ASN A 87 7.12 -7.99 14.14
C ASN A 87 7.12 -9.51 14.08
N ASP A 88 6.03 -10.10 13.61
CA ASP A 88 5.87 -11.54 13.46
C ASP A 88 5.63 -11.86 11.98
N PHE A 89 6.71 -12.18 11.28
CA PHE A 89 6.66 -12.42 9.83
C PHE A 89 5.78 -13.61 9.48
N GLU A 90 5.96 -14.75 10.17
CA GLU A 90 5.23 -15.97 9.81
C GLU A 90 3.72 -15.80 10.01
N ASP A 91 3.32 -15.14 11.09
CA ASP A 91 1.91 -14.85 11.33
C ASP A 91 1.34 -13.91 10.26
N ALA A 92 2.05 -12.83 9.95
CA ALA A 92 1.61 -11.89 8.92
C ALA A 92 1.52 -12.55 7.54
N TYR A 93 2.54 -13.32 7.17
CA TYR A 93 2.57 -14.03 5.88
C TYR A 93 1.37 -14.99 5.75
N ARG A 94 1.11 -15.77 6.80
CA ARG A 94 -0.02 -16.70 6.84
C ARG A 94 -1.35 -15.96 6.75
N ARG A 95 -1.55 -14.92 7.57
CA ARG A 95 -2.78 -14.14 7.60
C ARG A 95 -3.09 -13.49 6.25
N LEU A 96 -2.09 -12.85 5.65
CA LEU A 96 -2.26 -12.18 4.36
C LEU A 96 -2.55 -13.19 3.26
N SER A 97 -1.86 -14.34 3.26
CA SER A 97 -2.12 -15.41 2.30
C SER A 97 -3.55 -15.94 2.42
N GLU A 98 -4.03 -16.17 3.63
CA GLU A 98 -5.38 -16.64 3.88
C GLU A 98 -6.45 -15.63 3.45
N ARG A 99 -6.14 -14.34 3.53
CA ARG A 99 -7.03 -13.27 3.09
C ARG A 99 -7.01 -13.02 1.58
N GLY A 100 -6.19 -13.77 0.86
CA GLY A 100 -6.13 -13.68 -0.60
C GLY A 100 -5.13 -12.68 -1.14
N VAL A 101 -4.23 -12.14 -0.33
CA VAL A 101 -3.14 -11.31 -0.82
C VAL A 101 -2.21 -12.17 -1.68
N ARG A 102 -1.90 -11.68 -2.87
CA ARG A 102 -1.12 -12.44 -3.84
C ARG A 102 0.37 -12.27 -3.61
N PHE A 103 1.04 -13.34 -3.20
CA PHE A 103 2.50 -13.37 -3.11
C PHE A 103 3.08 -13.86 -4.43
N VAL A 104 3.98 -13.07 -5.02
CA VAL A 104 4.65 -13.40 -6.29
C VAL A 104 6.03 -13.98 -6.07
N ARG A 105 6.60 -13.84 -4.86
CA ARG A 105 7.76 -14.61 -4.40
C ARG A 105 7.45 -15.14 -3.02
N ALA A 106 7.70 -16.44 -2.84
CA ALA A 106 7.50 -17.12 -1.56
C ALA A 106 8.46 -16.59 -0.49
N ALA A 107 8.10 -16.79 0.76
CA ALA A 107 8.93 -16.39 1.90
C ALA A 107 10.31 -17.06 1.82
N ARG A 108 11.34 -16.27 2.08
CA ARG A 108 12.72 -16.74 2.12
C ARG A 108 13.49 -16.08 3.25
N THR A 109 14.58 -16.68 3.65
CA THR A 109 15.49 -16.11 4.65
C THR A 109 16.65 -15.44 3.94
N GLU A 110 16.94 -14.22 4.34
CA GLU A 110 18.08 -13.42 3.87
C GLU A 110 18.93 -13.03 5.09
N PRO A 111 20.16 -12.52 4.89
CA PRO A 111 20.97 -12.08 6.04
C PRO A 111 20.29 -11.03 6.91
N TYR A 112 19.40 -10.22 6.34
CA TYR A 112 18.68 -9.16 7.04
C TYR A 112 17.33 -9.60 7.63
N GLY A 113 16.93 -10.87 7.46
CA GLY A 113 15.69 -11.40 8.01
C GLY A 113 14.87 -12.18 7.01
N ARG A 114 13.58 -12.32 7.30
CA ARG A 114 12.61 -12.96 6.41
C ARG A 114 12.03 -11.96 5.44
N VAL A 115 11.79 -12.36 4.20
CA VAL A 115 11.19 -11.51 3.19
C VAL A 115 10.29 -12.32 2.25
N ALA A 116 9.20 -11.72 1.83
CA ALA A 116 8.34 -12.22 0.75
C ALA A 116 7.85 -11.04 -0.06
N VAL A 117 7.49 -11.26 -1.32
CA VAL A 117 7.02 -10.19 -2.20
C VAL A 117 5.54 -10.40 -2.50
N PHE A 118 4.73 -9.40 -2.20
CA PHE A 118 3.30 -9.44 -2.55
C PHE A 118 2.93 -8.25 -3.44
N LEU A 119 1.78 -8.38 -4.08
CA LEU A 119 1.22 -7.32 -4.90
C LEU A 119 0.10 -6.63 -4.14
N ASP A 120 0.03 -5.29 -4.25
CA ASP A 120 -1.17 -4.60 -3.81
C ASP A 120 -2.29 -4.75 -4.85
N LEU A 121 -3.45 -4.14 -4.58
CA LEU A 121 -4.62 -4.29 -5.46
C LEU A 121 -4.36 -3.79 -6.88
N ALA A 122 -3.46 -2.84 -7.04
CA ALA A 122 -3.12 -2.26 -8.34
C ALA A 122 -2.04 -3.06 -9.07
N GLY A 123 -1.27 -3.88 -8.35
CA GLY A 123 -0.18 -4.66 -8.91
C GLY A 123 1.22 -4.16 -8.56
N ASN A 124 1.34 -3.16 -7.69
CA ASN A 124 2.66 -2.73 -7.22
C ASN A 124 3.28 -3.78 -6.32
N ARG A 125 4.60 -3.89 -6.37
CA ARG A 125 5.36 -4.88 -5.60
C ARG A 125 5.75 -4.33 -4.24
N TRP A 126 5.48 -5.13 -3.23
CA TRP A 126 5.79 -4.84 -1.82
C TRP A 126 6.65 -5.94 -1.25
N ASP A 127 7.69 -5.58 -0.51
CA ASP A 127 8.38 -6.53 0.36
C ASP A 127 7.68 -6.56 1.71
N LEU A 128 7.34 -7.78 2.15
CA LEU A 128 6.98 -8.03 3.54
C LEU A 128 8.25 -8.44 4.25
N LEU A 129 8.64 -7.73 5.29
CA LEU A 129 9.90 -7.91 6.00
C LEU A 129 9.65 -8.24 7.47
N GLY A 130 10.49 -9.08 8.03
CA GLY A 130 10.43 -9.36 9.46
C GLY A 130 11.69 -10.03 9.97
N PRO A 131 11.76 -10.30 11.29
CA PRO A 131 12.90 -11.02 11.86
C PRO A 131 13.00 -12.43 11.27
N ALA A 132 14.23 -12.91 11.23
CA ALA A 132 14.51 -14.27 10.80
C ALA A 132 13.99 -15.29 11.81
#